data_dfca6efce2020c66898009b1226a16c8
#
_entry.id   dfca6efce2020c66898009b1226a16c8
#
_cell.length_a   1.000
_cell.length_b   1.000
_cell.length_c   1.000
_cell.angle_alpha   90.00
_cell.angle_beta   90.00
_cell.angle_gamma   90.00
#
_symmetry.space_group_name_H-M   'P 1'
#
loop_
_entity.id
_entity.type
_entity.pdbx_description
1 polymer ?
#
loop_
_entity_poly.entity_id
_entity_poly.type
_entity_poly.pdbx_seq_one_letter_code
_entity_poly.pdbx_strand_id
1 'polypeptide(L)'
;MTPSDNFSLEDGFACFRPVGEFTLEAVTRSIDEAIACCVENGIRNLLVDLRDVTGFPPPGLAERFYFISQWAATSGGRLRLSIVAQPEMVATDKFGVVVAANRGMTSNAFADRAEAVAWLKKPYSPPVGGS
;
A
#
# COMPACT_ATOMS: atom_id res chain seq x y z
N MET A 1 -2.13 8.27 16.15
CA MET A 1 -0.76 8.75 15.84
C MET A 1 -0.58 8.85 14.34
N THR A 2 -0.14 9.98 13.84
CA THR A 2 0.16 10.12 12.43
C THR A 2 1.54 9.54 12.13
N PRO A 3 1.71 8.85 11.01
CA PRO A 3 3.04 8.57 10.52
C PRO A 3 3.77 9.89 10.39
N SER A 4 5.03 9.88 10.64
CA SER A 4 5.81 11.12 10.60
C SER A 4 5.80 11.73 9.20
N ASP A 5 6.84 12.34 8.83
CA ASP A 5 7.02 13.09 7.60
C ASP A 5 6.50 12.37 6.34
N ASN A 6 6.17 13.13 5.33
CA ASN A 6 5.75 12.62 4.01
C ASN A 6 4.37 11.97 3.99
N PHE A 7 3.57 12.17 5.02
CA PHE A 7 2.17 11.75 5.05
C PHE A 7 1.29 12.97 4.90
N SER A 8 0.38 12.94 3.93
CA SER A 8 -0.51 14.07 3.67
C SER A 8 -1.91 13.58 3.31
N LEU A 9 -2.90 14.46 3.53
CA LEU A 9 -4.26 14.23 3.09
C LEU A 9 -4.45 14.95 1.76
N GLU A 10 -4.93 14.21 0.77
CA GLU A 10 -5.24 14.73 -0.54
C GLU A 10 -6.76 14.68 -0.74
N ASP A 11 -7.21 15.04 -1.92
CA ASP A 11 -8.64 15.00 -2.21
C ASP A 11 -9.13 13.56 -2.34
N GLY A 12 -9.75 13.08 -1.26
CA GLY A 12 -10.35 11.75 -1.24
C GLY A 12 -9.40 10.60 -0.89
N PHE A 13 -8.15 10.89 -0.57
CA PHE A 13 -7.20 9.84 -0.17
C PHE A 13 -6.06 10.41 0.67
N ALA A 14 -5.38 9.53 1.40
CA ALA A 14 -4.14 9.90 2.08
C ALA A 14 -2.97 9.47 1.21
N CYS A 15 -1.87 10.19 1.29
CA CYS A 15 -0.66 9.88 0.54
C CYS A 15 0.52 9.73 1.50
N PHE A 16 1.22 8.61 1.41
CA PHE A 16 2.45 8.38 2.16
C PHE A 16 3.59 8.19 1.15
N ARG A 17 4.57 9.09 1.19
CA ARG A 17 5.68 9.06 0.25
C ARG A 17 7.00 9.08 1.01
N PRO A 18 7.46 7.92 1.47
CA PRO A 18 8.76 7.87 2.16
C PRO A 18 9.89 8.13 1.18
N VAL A 19 10.93 8.80 1.65
CA VAL A 19 12.08 9.18 0.84
C VAL A 19 13.35 8.81 1.59
N GLY A 20 14.26 8.14 0.90
CA GLY A 20 15.56 7.85 1.45
C GLY A 20 15.88 6.38 1.52
N GLU A 21 16.87 6.06 2.33
CA GLU A 21 17.35 4.70 2.49
C GLU A 21 16.64 4.02 3.66
N PHE A 22 16.06 2.85 3.40
CA PHE A 22 15.33 2.08 4.40
C PHE A 22 15.75 0.61 4.32
N THR A 23 15.60 -0.11 5.43
CA THR A 23 15.59 -1.57 5.35
C THR A 23 14.18 -2.00 4.91
N LEU A 24 14.06 -3.19 4.37
CA LEU A 24 12.74 -3.73 4.00
C LEU A 24 11.81 -3.74 5.23
N GLU A 25 12.33 -4.15 6.36
CA GLU A 25 11.56 -4.18 7.61
C GLU A 25 11.06 -2.79 8.01
N ALA A 26 11.92 -1.79 7.92
CA ALA A 26 11.56 -0.43 8.32
C ALA A 26 10.48 0.16 7.41
N VAL A 27 10.61 0.00 6.10
CA VAL A 27 9.63 0.56 5.17
C VAL A 27 8.30 -0.17 5.26
N THR A 28 8.31 -1.49 5.41
CA THR A 28 7.04 -2.24 5.53
C THR A 28 6.34 -1.91 6.84
N ARG A 29 7.07 -1.67 7.91
CA ARG A 29 6.50 -1.23 9.18
C ARG A 29 5.90 0.17 9.05
N SER A 30 6.58 1.07 8.37
CA SER A 30 6.08 2.44 8.17
C SER A 30 4.78 2.42 7.37
N ILE A 31 4.68 1.56 6.38
CA ILE A 31 3.46 1.42 5.59
C ILE A 31 2.33 0.87 6.48
N ASP A 32 2.63 -0.11 7.31
CA ASP A 32 1.64 -0.66 8.23
C ASP A 32 1.11 0.41 9.19
N GLU A 33 1.98 1.27 9.68
CA GLU A 33 1.59 2.39 10.54
C GLU A 33 0.72 3.39 9.79
N ALA A 34 1.01 3.64 8.51
CA ALA A 34 0.19 4.52 7.70
C ALA A 34 -1.19 3.92 7.48
N ILE A 35 -1.28 2.62 7.26
CA ILE A 35 -2.56 1.92 7.13
C ILE A 35 -3.36 2.05 8.43
N ALA A 36 -2.73 1.79 9.57
CA ALA A 36 -3.39 1.89 10.87
C ALA A 36 -3.91 3.31 11.12
N CYS A 37 -3.12 4.31 10.78
CA CYS A 37 -3.51 5.70 10.92
C CYS A 37 -4.75 6.02 10.09
N CYS A 38 -4.78 5.54 8.84
CA CYS A 38 -5.93 5.75 7.97
C CYS A 38 -7.18 5.09 8.55
N VAL A 39 -7.07 3.85 8.99
CA VAL A 39 -8.20 3.11 9.55
C VAL A 39 -8.74 3.82 10.79
N GLU A 40 -7.86 4.28 11.68
CA GLU A 40 -8.26 4.98 12.89
C GLU A 40 -8.98 6.29 12.61
N ASN A 41 -8.67 6.93 11.49
CA ASN A 41 -9.24 8.22 11.14
C ASN A 41 -10.35 8.14 10.08
N GLY A 42 -10.81 6.94 9.77
CA GLY A 42 -11.88 6.74 8.80
C GLY A 42 -11.50 7.02 7.36
N ILE A 43 -10.21 7.03 7.05
CA ILE A 43 -9.72 7.24 5.69
C ILE A 43 -9.71 5.90 4.98
N ARG A 44 -10.37 5.82 3.84
CA ARG A 44 -10.57 4.55 3.14
C ARG A 44 -9.63 4.31 1.98
N ASN A 45 -8.88 5.32 1.57
CA ASN A 45 -7.99 5.22 0.41
C ASN A 45 -6.61 5.73 0.80
N LEU A 46 -5.60 4.90 0.57
CA LEU A 46 -4.21 5.26 0.85
C LEU A 46 -3.36 5.00 -0.39
N LEU A 47 -2.60 6.02 -0.79
CA LEU A 47 -1.59 5.89 -1.83
C LEU A 47 -0.22 5.87 -1.15
N VAL A 48 0.57 4.85 -1.47
CA VAL A 48 1.96 4.76 -0.99
C VAL A 48 2.88 4.85 -2.19
N ASP A 49 3.69 5.91 -2.23
CA ASP A 49 4.62 6.14 -3.33
C ASP A 49 6.03 5.74 -2.89
N LEU A 50 6.53 4.66 -3.45
CA LEU A 50 7.82 4.08 -3.08
C LEU A 50 8.93 4.37 -4.07
N ARG A 51 8.72 5.27 -5.03
CA ARG A 51 9.71 5.53 -6.06
C ARG A 51 11.01 6.14 -5.54
N ASP A 52 10.97 6.79 -4.40
CA ASP A 52 12.13 7.44 -3.82
C ASP A 52 12.73 6.69 -2.63
N VAL A 53 12.36 5.42 -2.48
CA VAL A 53 12.88 4.56 -1.42
C VAL A 53 13.97 3.66 -1.98
N THR A 54 15.10 3.57 -1.25
CA THR A 54 16.22 2.70 -1.60
C THR A 54 16.66 1.94 -0.35
N GLY A 55 17.64 1.05 -0.50
CA GLY A 55 18.28 0.43 0.66
C GLY A 55 18.02 -1.06 0.81
N PHE A 56 17.21 -1.67 -0.06
CA PHE A 56 16.95 -3.10 0.01
C PHE A 56 16.71 -3.67 -1.39
N PRO A 57 17.05 -4.95 -1.60
CA PRO A 57 16.75 -5.61 -2.87
C PRO A 57 15.26 -5.92 -2.97
N PRO A 58 14.76 -6.21 -4.18
CA PRO A 58 13.35 -6.61 -4.31
C PRO A 58 13.05 -7.79 -3.39
N PRO A 59 11.96 -7.72 -2.62
CA PRO A 59 11.64 -8.81 -1.68
C PRO A 59 11.25 -10.10 -2.40
N GLY A 60 11.55 -11.22 -1.78
CA GLY A 60 11.16 -12.52 -2.28
C GLY A 60 9.68 -12.81 -2.03
N LEU A 61 9.19 -13.93 -2.55
CA LEU A 61 7.78 -14.29 -2.43
C LEU A 61 7.34 -14.47 -0.98
N ALA A 62 8.17 -15.14 -0.17
CA ALA A 62 7.84 -15.37 1.24
C ALA A 62 7.76 -14.07 2.02
N GLU A 63 8.70 -13.15 1.75
CA GLU A 63 8.70 -11.85 2.39
C GLU A 63 7.45 -11.05 2.02
N ARG A 64 7.09 -11.06 0.74
CA ARG A 64 5.88 -10.37 0.26
C ARG A 64 4.63 -10.93 0.91
N PHE A 65 4.51 -12.25 0.96
CA PHE A 65 3.37 -12.89 1.59
C PHE A 65 3.25 -12.42 3.05
N TYR A 66 4.37 -12.38 3.75
CA TYR A 66 4.37 -11.99 5.16
C TYR A 66 3.91 -10.55 5.37
N PHE A 67 4.56 -9.57 4.73
CA PHE A 67 4.21 -8.18 5.03
C PHE A 67 2.85 -7.78 4.46
N ILE A 68 2.45 -8.34 3.31
CA ILE A 68 1.14 -8.03 2.74
C ILE A 68 0.03 -8.62 3.62
N SER A 69 0.25 -9.80 4.19
CA SER A 69 -0.71 -10.39 5.12
C SER A 69 -0.86 -9.51 6.36
N GLN A 70 0.23 -8.93 6.85
CA GLN A 70 0.21 -8.00 7.97
C GLN A 70 -0.60 -6.74 7.62
N TRP A 71 -0.34 -6.17 6.46
CA TRP A 71 -1.06 -4.97 6.01
C TRP A 71 -2.55 -5.24 5.88
N ALA A 72 -2.90 -6.40 5.34
CA ALA A 72 -4.31 -6.77 5.18
C ALA A 72 -4.99 -6.89 6.54
N ALA A 73 -4.31 -7.50 7.52
CA ALA A 73 -4.83 -7.62 8.88
C ALA A 73 -5.04 -6.24 9.51
N THR A 74 -4.08 -5.34 9.35
CA THR A 74 -4.18 -3.98 9.89
C THR A 74 -5.31 -3.21 9.23
N SER A 75 -5.53 -3.41 7.94
CA SER A 75 -6.59 -2.71 7.20
C SER A 75 -8.00 -3.15 7.63
N GLY A 76 -8.14 -4.38 8.07
CA GLY A 76 -9.43 -4.91 8.50
C GLY A 76 -10.53 -4.82 7.46
N GLY A 77 -10.17 -4.81 6.19
CA GLY A 77 -11.14 -4.68 5.09
C GLY A 77 -11.68 -3.26 4.91
N ARG A 78 -11.09 -2.28 5.60
CA ARG A 78 -11.62 -0.92 5.62
C ARG A 78 -10.85 0.05 4.73
N LEU A 79 -9.88 -0.43 3.98
CA LEU A 79 -8.97 0.46 3.26
C LEU A 79 -8.60 -0.14 1.92
N ARG A 80 -8.51 0.74 0.93
CA ARG A 80 -8.00 0.42 -0.40
C ARG A 80 -6.59 0.99 -0.50
N LEU A 81 -5.63 0.18 -0.93
CA LEU A 81 -4.22 0.56 -1.00
C LEU A 81 -3.76 0.61 -2.45
N SER A 82 -3.21 1.77 -2.85
CA SER A 82 -2.62 1.95 -4.17
C SER A 82 -1.13 2.19 -3.98
N ILE A 83 -0.29 1.40 -4.65
CA ILE A 83 1.16 1.52 -4.54
C ILE A 83 1.74 2.04 -5.84
N VAL A 84 2.62 3.04 -5.75
CA VAL A 84 3.40 3.52 -6.88
C VAL A 84 4.83 3.08 -6.66
N ALA A 85 5.41 2.38 -7.61
CA ALA A 85 6.77 1.84 -7.49
C ALA A 85 7.45 1.85 -8.86
N GLN A 86 8.74 1.53 -8.87
CA GLN A 86 9.47 1.41 -10.12
C GLN A 86 8.86 0.29 -10.98
N PRO A 87 8.92 0.41 -12.33
CA PRO A 87 8.26 -0.57 -13.21
C PRO A 87 8.63 -2.02 -12.93
N GLU A 88 9.88 -2.31 -12.61
CA GLU A 88 10.29 -3.68 -12.31
C GLU A 88 9.66 -4.21 -11.04
N MET A 89 9.40 -3.33 -10.08
CA MET A 89 8.72 -3.70 -8.84
C MET A 89 7.23 -3.96 -9.09
N VAL A 90 6.62 -3.17 -9.96
CA VAL A 90 5.19 -3.32 -10.27
C VAL A 90 4.92 -4.69 -10.88
N ALA A 91 5.78 -5.13 -11.80
CA ALA A 91 5.60 -6.43 -12.44
C ALA A 91 5.58 -7.57 -11.43
N THR A 92 6.40 -7.48 -10.38
CA THR A 92 6.45 -8.52 -9.35
C THR A 92 5.37 -8.34 -8.29
N ASP A 93 4.83 -7.14 -8.13
CA ASP A 93 3.83 -6.85 -7.10
C ASP A 93 2.42 -7.36 -7.43
N LYS A 94 2.21 -7.87 -8.64
CA LYS A 94 0.90 -8.45 -8.98
C LYS A 94 0.58 -9.67 -8.12
N PHE A 95 1.60 -10.41 -7.69
CA PHE A 95 1.41 -11.47 -6.72
C PHE A 95 0.85 -10.91 -5.40
N GLY A 96 1.38 -9.77 -4.97
CA GLY A 96 0.91 -9.12 -3.75
C GLY A 96 -0.55 -8.68 -3.81
N VAL A 97 -0.99 -8.24 -4.99
CA VAL A 97 -2.40 -7.87 -5.19
C VAL A 97 -3.31 -9.07 -4.92
N VAL A 98 -2.93 -10.24 -5.41
CA VAL A 98 -3.70 -11.47 -5.21
C VAL A 98 -3.71 -11.87 -3.73
N VAL A 99 -2.56 -11.83 -3.08
CA VAL A 99 -2.45 -12.16 -1.66
C VAL A 99 -3.34 -11.23 -0.83
N ALA A 100 -3.27 -9.93 -1.10
CA ALA A 100 -4.06 -8.94 -0.38
C ALA A 100 -5.57 -9.21 -0.55
N ALA A 101 -6.00 -9.46 -1.78
CA ALA A 101 -7.42 -9.72 -2.06
C ALA A 101 -7.89 -10.96 -1.31
N ASN A 102 -7.09 -12.02 -1.28
CA ASN A 102 -7.43 -13.24 -0.56
C ASN A 102 -7.52 -13.03 0.95
N ARG A 103 -6.92 -11.95 1.44
CA ARG A 103 -6.95 -11.60 2.87
C ARG A 103 -7.89 -10.44 3.16
N GLY A 104 -8.72 -10.03 2.19
CA GLY A 104 -9.73 -9.01 2.40
C GLY A 104 -9.27 -7.58 2.17
N MET A 105 -8.08 -7.36 1.61
CA MET A 105 -7.61 -6.00 1.31
C MET A 105 -7.59 -5.78 -0.20
N THR A 106 -8.26 -4.73 -0.65
CA THR A 106 -8.22 -4.33 -2.06
C THR A 106 -6.98 -3.47 -2.27
N SER A 107 -6.12 -3.89 -3.19
CA SER A 107 -4.89 -3.15 -3.50
C SER A 107 -4.55 -3.26 -4.98
N ASN A 108 -3.68 -2.36 -5.44
CA ASN A 108 -3.14 -2.44 -6.78
C ASN A 108 -1.79 -1.72 -6.81
N ALA A 109 -1.02 -1.96 -7.87
CA ALA A 109 0.30 -1.38 -8.02
C ALA A 109 0.44 -0.75 -9.40
N PHE A 110 1.12 0.41 -9.43
CA PHE A 110 1.26 1.21 -10.64
C PHE A 110 2.67 1.77 -10.74
N ALA A 111 3.14 2.00 -11.95
CA ALA A 111 4.40 2.72 -12.18
C ALA A 111 4.18 4.23 -12.28
N ASP A 112 2.95 4.66 -12.47
CA ASP A 112 2.60 6.06 -12.66
C ASP A 112 1.64 6.53 -11.57
N ARG A 113 1.98 7.66 -10.93
CA ARG A 113 1.18 8.21 -9.84
C ARG A 113 -0.22 8.61 -10.30
N ALA A 114 -0.34 9.17 -11.50
CA ALA A 114 -1.64 9.60 -12.01
C ALA A 114 -2.60 8.41 -12.15
N GLU A 115 -2.09 7.27 -12.63
CA GLU A 115 -2.91 6.06 -12.74
C GLU A 115 -3.30 5.53 -11.37
N ALA A 116 -2.39 5.60 -10.41
CA ALA A 116 -2.66 5.16 -9.05
C ALA A 116 -3.75 6.00 -8.39
N VAL A 117 -3.70 7.31 -8.59
CA VAL A 117 -4.71 8.24 -8.07
C VAL A 117 -6.06 7.98 -8.74
N ALA A 118 -6.05 7.81 -10.08
CA ALA A 118 -7.28 7.57 -10.81
C ALA A 118 -7.98 6.29 -10.31
N TRP A 119 -7.20 5.27 -10.01
CA TRP A 119 -7.76 4.02 -9.48
C TRP A 119 -8.41 4.25 -8.11
N LEU A 120 -7.81 5.06 -7.24
CA LEU A 120 -8.38 5.36 -5.93
C LEU A 120 -9.65 6.21 -6.01
N LYS A 121 -9.85 6.92 -7.11
CA LYS A 121 -11.05 7.75 -7.28
C LYS A 121 -12.23 6.98 -7.86
N LYS A 122 -12.04 5.74 -8.27
CA LYS A 122 -13.14 4.89 -8.71
C LYS A 122 -13.96 4.45 -7.50
N PRO A 123 -15.26 4.17 -7.69
CA PRO A 123 -16.08 3.66 -6.58
C PRO A 123 -15.45 2.41 -5.97
N TYR A 124 -15.47 2.34 -4.65
CA TYR A 124 -14.92 1.21 -3.93
C TYR A 124 -15.75 -0.06 -4.18
N SER A 125 -15.04 -1.14 -4.50
CA SER A 125 -15.66 -2.45 -4.67
C SER A 125 -14.88 -3.42 -3.78
N PRO A 126 -15.51 -4.02 -2.77
CA PRO A 126 -14.79 -5.00 -1.93
C PRO A 126 -14.35 -6.20 -2.77
N PRO A 127 -13.31 -6.90 -2.35
CA PRO A 127 -12.88 -8.12 -3.05
C PRO A 127 -14.01 -9.13 -3.12
N VAL A 128 -14.18 -9.73 -4.29
CA VAL A 128 -15.26 -10.69 -4.50
C VAL A 128 -14.83 -12.10 -4.13
N GLY A 129 -13.55 -12.39 -4.35
CA GLY A 129 -13.03 -13.72 -4.06
C GLY A 129 -13.17 -14.05 -2.59
N GLY A 130 -13.77 -15.11 -2.27
CA GLY A 130 -13.95 -15.52 -0.90
C GLY A 130 -15.21 -15.01 -0.26
N SER A 131 -15.93 -14.22 -0.95
CA SER A 131 -17.24 -13.83 -0.45
C SER A 131 -18.27 -14.87 -0.84
#